data_a529244e2e7dde453500e8b4dbbd1a7d
#
_entry.id   a529244e2e7dde453500e8b4dbbd1a7d
#
_cell.length_a   1.000
_cell.length_b   1.000
_cell.length_c   1.000
_cell.angle_alpha   90.00
_cell.angle_beta   90.00
_cell.angle_gamma   90.00
#
_symmetry.space_group_name_H-M   'P 1'
#
loop_
_entity.id
_entity.type
_entity.pdbx_description
1 polymer ?
#
loop_
_entity_poly.entity_id
_entity_poly.type
_entity_poly.pdbx_seq_one_letter_code
_entity_poly.pdbx_strand_id
1 'polypeptide(L)'
;MRNISYFCIVKRIIRFFYTTFVALLMLFNSEASASPLPDISLSEISDSALASVEISLLTCKPHEEVYSLYGHTAIRILDTEGGRDMVVNWGVFDSSQPNFVYHFVLGETDYMMAMVSTERFLRDYYYYGSEVVQQKLNMTTQEKRKILAILDEYSKPENKIYRYNFYYDNCTTRARDVIVEAMDGKVEYPAWKNQKGDETFRDIIHAKNSGYPWCEWGNDFLLGMGSDANMTPSERQFIPEMLEKDFDSACVVERDGTRKPLVEATSILLPAGQSMADPMAGFPLSPMACAVLLLMVVVALTLCEKYVTRKEIKWLDYLLFDVLGLLGLLLVVMMFSEHPTVRVNLQIFLFCPLWLVLYSPFFRWKHREKAALGILALFFLGNIFQCYASGMNVLALSLLIRIMKNLKKSNE
;
A
#
# COMPACT_ATOMS: atom_id res chain seq x y z
N MET A 1 -2.92 -34.21 -34.53
CA MET A 1 -4.17 -33.64 -33.99
C MET A 1 -4.18 -33.30 -32.50
N ARG A 2 -3.17 -33.70 -31.68
CA ARG A 2 -3.13 -33.38 -30.20
C ARG A 2 -2.66 -31.96 -29.84
N ASN A 3 -1.98 -31.24 -30.71
CA ASN A 3 -1.41 -29.90 -30.43
C ASN A 3 -2.41 -28.75 -30.56
N ILE A 4 -3.53 -28.94 -31.29
CA ILE A 4 -4.55 -27.89 -31.50
C ILE A 4 -5.39 -27.66 -30.22
N SER A 5 -5.62 -28.73 -29.44
CA SER A 5 -6.40 -28.64 -28.18
C SER A 5 -5.67 -27.84 -27.09
N TYR A 6 -4.34 -27.98 -26.97
CA TYR A 6 -3.53 -27.26 -25.98
C TYR A 6 -3.50 -25.75 -26.26
N PHE A 7 -3.31 -25.35 -27.52
CA PHE A 7 -3.32 -23.93 -27.91
C PHE A 7 -4.67 -23.25 -27.67
N CYS A 8 -5.77 -24.01 -27.81
CA CYS A 8 -7.12 -23.52 -27.52
C CYS A 8 -7.34 -23.33 -26.00
N ILE A 9 -6.81 -24.24 -25.17
CA ILE A 9 -6.93 -24.18 -23.72
C ILE A 9 -6.08 -23.02 -23.18
N VAL A 10 -4.83 -22.90 -23.62
CA VAL A 10 -3.93 -21.80 -23.23
C VAL A 10 -4.52 -20.45 -23.64
N LYS A 11 -5.06 -20.30 -24.86
CA LYS A 11 -5.77 -19.06 -25.26
C LYS A 11 -7.01 -18.77 -24.41
N ARG A 12 -7.76 -19.79 -23.98
CA ARG A 12 -8.92 -19.61 -23.09
C ARG A 12 -8.47 -19.20 -21.68
N ILE A 13 -7.41 -19.79 -21.15
CA ILE A 13 -6.83 -19.46 -19.86
C ILE A 13 -6.27 -18.03 -19.90
N ILE A 14 -5.48 -17.66 -20.91
CA ILE A 14 -4.97 -16.29 -21.08
C ILE A 14 -6.13 -15.30 -21.22
N ARG A 15 -7.17 -15.61 -22.00
CA ARG A 15 -8.38 -14.75 -22.07
C ARG A 15 -9.10 -14.66 -20.75
N PHE A 16 -9.24 -15.74 -20.00
CA PHE A 16 -9.89 -15.74 -18.68
C PHE A 16 -9.09 -14.88 -17.70
N PHE A 17 -7.77 -15.05 -17.60
CA PHE A 17 -6.92 -14.20 -16.76
C PHE A 17 -6.92 -12.75 -17.22
N TYR A 18 -6.88 -12.49 -18.52
CA TYR A 18 -6.98 -11.14 -19.07
C TYR A 18 -8.35 -10.50 -18.74
N THR A 19 -9.45 -11.21 -18.94
CA THR A 19 -10.78 -10.70 -18.61
C THR A 19 -11.01 -10.56 -17.11
N THR A 20 -10.46 -11.47 -16.28
CA THR A 20 -10.54 -11.37 -14.81
C THR A 20 -9.66 -10.22 -14.30
N PHE A 21 -8.47 -10.05 -14.85
CA PHE A 21 -7.58 -8.93 -14.55
C PHE A 21 -8.19 -7.60 -14.97
N VAL A 22 -8.75 -7.51 -16.18
CA VAL A 22 -9.47 -6.31 -16.66
C VAL A 22 -10.73 -6.06 -15.83
N ALA A 23 -11.46 -7.10 -15.41
CA ALA A 23 -12.63 -6.96 -14.53
C ALA A 23 -12.23 -6.50 -13.12
N LEU A 24 -11.13 -7.01 -12.56
CA LEU A 24 -10.56 -6.48 -11.30
C LEU A 24 -10.17 -5.00 -11.43
N LEU A 25 -9.60 -4.61 -12.58
CA LEU A 25 -9.25 -3.22 -12.84
C LEU A 25 -10.46 -2.30 -13.01
N MET A 26 -11.59 -2.84 -13.48
CA MET A 26 -12.84 -2.08 -13.63
C MET A 26 -13.59 -1.88 -12.29
N LEU A 27 -13.26 -2.63 -11.24
CA LEU A 27 -13.84 -2.47 -9.90
C LEU A 27 -13.28 -1.24 -9.14
N PHE A 28 -12.23 -0.60 -9.66
CA PHE A 28 -11.63 0.61 -9.06
C PHE A 28 -12.19 1.93 -9.62
N ASN A 29 -13.32 1.94 -10.28
CA ASN A 29 -13.98 3.16 -10.72
C ASN A 29 -14.80 3.78 -9.57
N SER A 30 -14.14 4.36 -8.58
CA SER A 30 -14.77 5.34 -7.71
C SER A 30 -14.55 6.73 -8.32
N GLU A 31 -15.58 7.30 -8.86
CA GLU A 31 -15.59 8.70 -9.34
C GLU A 31 -15.52 9.66 -8.14
N ALA A 32 -14.30 9.95 -7.69
CA ALA A 32 -14.07 11.12 -6.84
C ALA A 32 -13.97 12.37 -7.75
N SER A 33 -15.09 12.83 -8.26
CA SER A 33 -15.17 14.11 -8.97
C SER A 33 -15.08 15.26 -7.97
N ALA A 34 -13.88 15.71 -7.68
CA ALA A 34 -13.64 16.91 -6.91
C ALA A 34 -13.75 18.13 -7.84
N SER A 35 -14.88 18.82 -7.81
CA SER A 35 -14.93 20.19 -8.33
C SER A 35 -14.04 21.07 -7.46
N PRO A 36 -12.98 21.70 -8.00
CA PRO A 36 -12.15 22.58 -7.19
C PRO A 36 -12.98 23.78 -6.71
N LEU A 37 -12.77 24.18 -5.45
CA LEU A 37 -13.21 25.49 -4.98
C LEU A 37 -12.49 26.58 -5.79
N PRO A 38 -13.11 27.79 -5.95
CA PRO A 38 -12.42 28.90 -6.60
C PRO A 38 -11.08 29.19 -5.91
N ASP A 39 -10.08 29.59 -6.69
CA ASP A 39 -8.74 29.97 -6.22
C ASP A 39 -8.86 31.12 -5.20
N ILE A 40 -8.85 30.76 -3.92
CA ILE A 40 -8.83 31.73 -2.82
C ILE A 40 -7.40 31.73 -2.33
N SER A 41 -6.69 32.85 -2.50
CA SER A 41 -5.38 33.03 -1.90
C SER A 41 -5.51 33.08 -0.37
N LEU A 42 -4.90 32.12 0.31
CA LEU A 42 -4.88 32.04 1.76
C LEU A 42 -3.95 33.09 2.38
N SER A 43 -2.95 33.56 1.61
CA SER A 43 -1.95 34.54 2.04
C SER A 43 -2.50 35.98 2.11
N GLU A 44 -3.67 36.28 1.50
CA GLU A 44 -4.31 37.59 1.56
C GLU A 44 -5.05 37.90 2.88
N ILE A 45 -5.08 36.94 3.82
CA ILE A 45 -5.69 37.16 5.13
C ILE A 45 -4.86 38.19 5.91
N SER A 46 -5.52 39.29 6.36
CA SER A 46 -4.84 40.31 7.13
C SER A 46 -4.35 39.84 8.49
N ASP A 47 -3.33 40.50 9.08
CA ASP A 47 -2.81 40.12 10.41
C ASP A 47 -3.86 40.17 11.51
N SER A 48 -4.80 41.13 11.42
CA SER A 48 -5.92 41.22 12.36
C SER A 48 -6.86 40.04 12.24
N ALA A 49 -7.11 39.54 11.04
CA ALA A 49 -7.95 38.38 10.79
C ALA A 49 -7.24 37.05 11.17
N LEU A 50 -5.90 37.01 11.16
CA LEU A 50 -5.17 35.81 11.58
C LEU A 50 -5.36 35.46 13.06
N ALA A 51 -5.77 36.41 13.91
CA ALA A 51 -6.09 36.16 15.30
C ALA A 51 -7.27 35.17 15.44
N SER A 52 -8.26 35.27 14.53
CA SER A 52 -9.45 34.40 14.51
C SER A 52 -9.24 33.10 13.73
N VAL A 53 -8.08 32.92 13.06
CA VAL A 53 -7.78 31.69 12.31
C VAL A 53 -7.22 30.61 13.25
N GLU A 54 -7.84 29.43 13.21
CA GLU A 54 -7.36 28.23 13.85
C GLU A 54 -6.84 27.26 12.82
N ILE A 55 -5.67 26.67 13.06
CA ILE A 55 -5.07 25.64 12.20
C ILE A 55 -4.97 24.37 12.98
N SER A 56 -5.45 23.27 12.40
CA SER A 56 -5.52 21.97 13.07
C SER A 56 -5.04 20.85 12.15
N LEU A 57 -4.33 19.88 12.74
CA LEU A 57 -4.13 18.57 12.12
C LEU A 57 -5.40 17.75 12.28
N LEU A 58 -5.87 17.16 11.20
CA LEU A 58 -6.96 16.19 11.21
C LEU A 58 -6.38 14.79 11.01
N THR A 59 -6.77 13.87 11.90
CA THR A 59 -6.50 12.43 11.77
C THR A 59 -7.80 11.69 11.54
N CYS A 60 -7.97 11.14 10.35
CA CYS A 60 -9.12 10.33 10.01
C CYS A 60 -8.77 8.86 10.27
N LYS A 61 -9.57 8.20 11.09
CA LYS A 61 -9.36 6.79 11.43
C LYS A 61 -9.69 5.90 10.22
N PRO A 62 -9.11 4.69 10.15
CA PRO A 62 -9.41 3.74 9.09
C PRO A 62 -10.89 3.42 8.97
N HIS A 63 -11.32 3.06 7.76
CA HIS A 63 -12.61 2.45 7.48
C HIS A 63 -12.47 1.24 6.53
N GLU A 64 -13.57 0.58 6.17
CA GLU A 64 -13.54 -0.74 5.51
C GLU A 64 -13.01 -0.76 4.07
N GLU A 65 -12.80 0.41 3.43
CA GLU A 65 -12.21 0.46 2.09
C GLU A 65 -10.71 0.19 2.13
N VAL A 66 -10.19 -0.61 1.18
CA VAL A 66 -8.78 -1.05 1.15
C VAL A 66 -7.79 0.12 1.22
N TYR A 67 -8.07 1.21 0.49
CA TYR A 67 -7.20 2.39 0.45
C TYR A 67 -7.22 3.18 1.77
N SER A 68 -8.24 2.99 2.61
CA SER A 68 -8.41 3.73 3.86
C SER A 68 -7.96 2.96 5.10
N LEU A 69 -7.51 1.70 4.95
CA LEU A 69 -7.06 0.87 6.09
C LEU A 69 -5.92 1.49 6.89
N TYR A 70 -5.22 2.44 6.31
CA TYR A 70 -4.11 3.15 6.96
C TYR A 70 -4.53 4.46 7.61
N GLY A 71 -5.80 4.90 7.40
CA GLY A 71 -6.28 6.22 7.81
C GLY A 71 -5.85 7.32 6.85
N HIS A 72 -6.10 8.58 7.24
CA HIS A 72 -5.76 9.75 6.44
C HIS A 72 -5.42 10.94 7.30
N THR A 73 -4.61 11.85 6.77
CA THR A 73 -4.21 13.09 7.44
C THR A 73 -4.50 14.29 6.55
N ALA A 74 -5.04 15.38 7.15
CA ALA A 74 -5.30 16.64 6.47
C ALA A 74 -5.05 17.82 7.41
N ILE A 75 -5.03 19.04 6.87
CA ILE A 75 -4.94 20.28 7.66
C ILE A 75 -6.25 21.04 7.53
N ARG A 76 -6.90 21.38 8.65
CA ARG A 76 -8.06 22.24 8.69
C ARG A 76 -7.65 23.68 8.97
N ILE A 77 -8.26 24.61 8.24
CA ILE A 77 -8.13 26.05 8.42
C ILE A 77 -9.54 26.58 8.72
N LEU A 78 -9.75 27.01 9.96
CA LEU A 78 -11.00 27.58 10.44
C LEU A 78 -10.82 29.05 10.75
N ASP A 79 -11.48 29.94 10.03
CA ASP A 79 -11.61 31.37 10.35
C ASP A 79 -12.94 31.57 11.07
N THR A 80 -12.86 31.74 12.39
CA THR A 80 -14.04 31.81 13.27
C THR A 80 -14.86 33.10 13.09
N GLU A 81 -14.25 34.19 12.61
CA GLU A 81 -14.91 35.47 12.35
C GLU A 81 -15.30 35.64 10.88
N GLY A 82 -14.41 35.22 9.94
CA GLY A 82 -14.65 35.29 8.52
C GLY A 82 -15.55 34.19 7.96
N GLY A 83 -15.90 33.17 8.78
CA GLY A 83 -16.80 32.10 8.39
C GLY A 83 -16.24 31.10 7.38
N ARG A 84 -14.92 31.09 7.17
CA ARG A 84 -14.24 30.12 6.29
C ARG A 84 -13.86 28.88 7.08
N ASP A 85 -14.25 27.71 6.60
CA ASP A 85 -13.91 26.42 7.20
C ASP A 85 -13.53 25.43 6.10
N MET A 86 -12.23 25.22 5.92
CA MET A 86 -11.67 24.48 4.81
C MET A 86 -10.65 23.43 5.28
N VAL A 87 -10.53 22.37 4.50
CA VAL A 87 -9.54 21.29 4.68
C VAL A 87 -8.62 21.26 3.47
N VAL A 88 -7.33 21.31 3.75
CA VAL A 88 -6.25 21.04 2.79
C VAL A 88 -5.91 19.58 2.87
N ASN A 89 -5.97 18.90 1.74
CA ASN A 89 -5.90 17.46 1.62
C ASN A 89 -4.88 17.08 0.54
N TRP A 90 -4.01 16.12 0.82
CA TRP A 90 -3.07 15.51 -0.11
C TRP A 90 -3.48 14.08 -0.43
N GLY A 91 -3.00 13.53 -1.53
CA GLY A 91 -3.31 12.15 -1.91
C GLY A 91 -4.53 12.04 -2.82
N VAL A 92 -5.01 13.14 -3.38
CA VAL A 92 -6.06 13.13 -4.39
C VAL A 92 -5.46 12.73 -5.73
N PHE A 93 -6.08 11.75 -6.40
CA PHE A 93 -5.65 11.28 -7.72
C PHE A 93 -6.83 11.14 -8.67
N ASP A 94 -6.54 11.17 -9.96
CA ASP A 94 -7.53 10.98 -11.01
C ASP A 94 -7.31 9.60 -11.68
N SER A 95 -8.17 8.64 -11.36
CA SER A 95 -8.14 7.30 -11.93
C SER A 95 -8.62 7.23 -13.39
N SER A 96 -9.19 8.31 -13.92
CA SER A 96 -9.65 8.39 -15.32
C SER A 96 -8.53 8.71 -16.30
N GLN A 97 -7.33 9.03 -15.82
CA GLN A 97 -6.18 9.34 -16.69
C GLN A 97 -5.80 8.16 -17.59
N PRO A 98 -5.39 8.41 -18.84
CA PRO A 98 -4.95 7.37 -19.75
C PRO A 98 -3.82 6.52 -19.13
N ASN A 99 -3.93 5.20 -19.24
CA ASN A 99 -2.93 4.26 -18.72
C ASN A 99 -2.71 4.35 -17.19
N PHE A 100 -3.68 4.85 -16.41
CA PHE A 100 -3.56 5.01 -14.96
C PHE A 100 -2.97 3.76 -14.27
N VAL A 101 -3.49 2.58 -14.57
CA VAL A 101 -3.03 1.32 -13.96
C VAL A 101 -1.56 1.03 -14.27
N TYR A 102 -1.12 1.31 -15.48
CA TYR A 102 0.28 1.13 -15.88
C TYR A 102 1.19 2.05 -15.06
N HIS A 103 0.85 3.35 -14.98
CA HIS A 103 1.59 4.32 -14.16
C HIS A 103 1.52 3.97 -12.68
N PHE A 104 0.36 3.52 -12.18
CA PHE A 104 0.22 3.08 -10.80
C PHE A 104 1.17 1.91 -10.47
N VAL A 105 1.23 0.87 -11.31
CA VAL A 105 2.13 -0.29 -11.11
C VAL A 105 3.59 0.13 -11.13
N LEU A 106 3.96 1.08 -11.98
CA LEU A 106 5.33 1.61 -12.04
C LEU A 106 5.66 2.62 -10.92
N GLY A 107 4.69 3.02 -10.10
CA GLY A 107 4.87 4.06 -9.09
C GLY A 107 5.00 5.46 -9.69
N GLU A 108 4.52 5.64 -10.91
CA GLU A 108 4.58 6.88 -11.67
C GLU A 108 3.28 7.69 -11.59
N THR A 109 2.35 7.31 -10.69
CA THR A 109 1.08 8.04 -10.53
C THR A 109 1.32 9.34 -9.80
N ASP A 110 0.86 10.42 -10.43
CA ASP A 110 0.86 11.74 -9.84
C ASP A 110 -0.40 11.96 -9.02
N TYR A 111 -0.20 12.48 -7.84
CA TYR A 111 -1.24 12.87 -6.90
C TYR A 111 -1.24 14.38 -6.73
N MET A 112 -2.31 14.93 -6.19
CA MET A 112 -2.42 16.37 -6.01
C MET A 112 -2.89 16.77 -4.62
N MET A 113 -2.58 18.01 -4.27
CA MET A 113 -3.20 18.74 -3.18
C MET A 113 -4.56 19.26 -3.64
N ALA A 114 -5.56 19.18 -2.77
CA ALA A 114 -6.87 19.78 -2.99
C ALA A 114 -7.35 20.49 -1.73
N MET A 115 -8.14 21.55 -1.92
CA MET A 115 -8.85 22.25 -0.85
C MET A 115 -10.35 22.01 -1.01
N VAL A 116 -11.03 21.65 0.07
CA VAL A 116 -12.47 21.44 0.10
C VAL A 116 -13.07 22.04 1.38
N SER A 117 -14.38 22.31 1.41
CA SER A 117 -15.03 22.70 2.66
C SER A 117 -14.96 21.57 3.68
N THR A 118 -14.85 21.89 4.97
CA THR A 118 -14.82 20.90 6.06
C THR A 118 -16.07 20.03 6.04
N GLU A 119 -17.25 20.60 5.77
CA GLU A 119 -18.50 19.83 5.63
C GLU A 119 -18.40 18.75 4.55
N ARG A 120 -17.89 19.10 3.36
CA ARG A 120 -17.69 18.15 2.25
C ARG A 120 -16.68 17.06 2.63
N PHE A 121 -15.58 17.45 3.26
CA PHE A 121 -14.55 16.51 3.70
C PHE A 121 -15.10 15.49 4.71
N LEU A 122 -15.84 15.95 5.71
CA LEU A 122 -16.39 15.08 6.76
C LEU A 122 -17.52 14.17 6.27
N ARG A 123 -18.18 14.50 5.16
CA ARG A 123 -19.30 13.71 4.63
C ARG A 123 -18.91 12.26 4.31
N ASP A 124 -17.73 12.06 3.73
CA ASP A 124 -17.26 10.73 3.37
C ASP A 124 -16.96 9.91 4.64
N TYR A 125 -16.30 10.51 5.64
CA TYR A 125 -16.02 9.84 6.92
C TYR A 125 -17.29 9.55 7.71
N TYR A 126 -18.28 10.43 7.65
CA TYR A 126 -19.61 10.19 8.23
C TYR A 126 -20.30 9.00 7.57
N TYR A 127 -20.23 8.90 6.24
CA TYR A 127 -20.80 7.77 5.49
C TYR A 127 -20.19 6.43 5.88
N TYR A 128 -18.89 6.38 6.10
CA TYR A 128 -18.18 5.17 6.52
C TYR A 128 -18.17 4.97 8.05
N GLY A 129 -18.78 5.86 8.83
CA GLY A 129 -18.76 5.78 10.30
C GLY A 129 -17.39 5.97 10.92
N SER A 130 -16.46 6.58 10.19
CA SER A 130 -15.08 6.76 10.63
C SER A 130 -14.92 8.00 11.52
N GLU A 131 -14.15 7.87 12.59
CA GLU A 131 -13.83 8.97 13.49
C GLU A 131 -12.82 9.93 12.84
N VAL A 132 -13.02 11.24 13.09
CA VAL A 132 -12.04 12.27 12.75
C VAL A 132 -11.63 13.01 14.03
N VAL A 133 -10.35 12.88 14.39
CA VAL A 133 -9.72 13.58 15.50
C VAL A 133 -9.12 14.89 15.00
N GLN A 134 -9.29 15.97 15.76
CA GLN A 134 -8.71 17.28 15.49
C GLN A 134 -7.72 17.64 16.58
N GLN A 135 -6.51 18.00 16.20
CA GLN A 135 -5.47 18.56 17.07
C GLN A 135 -5.24 20.02 16.66
N LYS A 136 -5.78 20.95 17.45
CA LYS A 136 -5.57 22.38 17.26
C LYS A 136 -4.12 22.71 17.57
N LEU A 137 -3.43 23.37 16.63
CA LEU A 137 -2.02 23.70 16.75
C LEU A 137 -1.81 25.00 17.53
N ASN A 138 -0.81 25.00 18.40
CA ASN A 138 -0.41 26.17 19.17
C ASN A 138 0.52 27.07 18.36
N MET A 139 -0.07 27.88 17.48
CA MET A 139 0.65 28.72 16.51
C MET A 139 0.52 30.20 16.82
N THR A 140 1.64 30.91 16.74
CA THR A 140 1.67 32.38 16.71
C THR A 140 1.09 32.93 15.41
N THR A 141 0.72 34.20 15.39
CA THR A 141 0.26 34.87 14.15
C THR A 141 1.28 34.76 13.01
N GLN A 142 2.58 34.83 13.34
CA GLN A 142 3.65 34.68 12.35
C GLN A 142 3.73 33.25 11.79
N GLU A 143 3.62 32.24 12.65
CA GLU A 143 3.60 30.82 12.22
C GLU A 143 2.35 30.50 11.38
N LYS A 144 1.17 31.07 11.76
CA LYS A 144 -0.06 30.99 10.93
C LYS A 144 0.15 31.59 9.55
N ARG A 145 0.80 32.76 9.46
CA ARG A 145 1.11 33.38 8.16
C ARG A 145 2.04 32.52 7.32
N LYS A 146 3.06 31.91 7.94
CA LYS A 146 3.99 31.03 7.23
C LYS A 146 3.28 29.81 6.65
N ILE A 147 2.46 29.12 7.46
CA ILE A 147 1.77 27.90 6.97
C ILE A 147 0.81 28.23 5.84
N LEU A 148 0.08 29.36 5.93
CA LEU A 148 -0.82 29.79 4.86
C LEU A 148 -0.05 30.13 3.57
N ALA A 149 1.12 30.75 3.68
CA ALA A 149 1.98 31.03 2.52
C ALA A 149 2.53 29.75 1.87
N ILE A 150 2.93 28.76 2.67
CA ILE A 150 3.38 27.44 2.19
C ILE A 150 2.22 26.73 1.47
N LEU A 151 1.02 26.76 2.03
CA LEU A 151 -0.16 26.13 1.42
C LEU A 151 -0.58 26.83 0.12
N ASP A 152 -0.50 28.16 0.05
CA ASP A 152 -0.72 28.91 -1.18
C ASP A 152 0.30 28.52 -2.26
N GLU A 153 1.57 28.38 -1.90
CA GLU A 153 2.61 27.94 -2.85
C GLU A 153 2.32 26.53 -3.39
N TYR A 154 1.90 25.59 -2.53
CA TYR A 154 1.52 24.25 -2.94
C TYR A 154 0.20 24.20 -3.74
N SER A 155 -0.66 25.22 -3.63
CA SER A 155 -1.92 25.30 -4.37
C SER A 155 -1.75 25.69 -5.84
N LYS A 156 -0.60 26.30 -6.20
CA LYS A 156 -0.32 26.73 -7.57
C LYS A 156 -0.32 25.54 -8.53
N PRO A 157 -0.80 25.72 -9.77
CA PRO A 157 -0.90 24.64 -10.76
C PRO A 157 0.41 23.87 -10.97
N GLU A 158 1.55 24.57 -10.92
CA GLU A 158 2.89 24.00 -11.07
C GLU A 158 3.38 23.18 -9.87
N ASN A 159 2.85 23.42 -8.66
CA ASN A 159 3.33 22.85 -7.40
C ASN A 159 2.33 21.87 -6.75
N LYS A 160 1.06 21.92 -7.15
CA LYS A 160 0.01 21.08 -6.53
C LYS A 160 0.12 19.60 -6.84
N ILE A 161 0.82 19.26 -7.93
CA ILE A 161 1.01 17.87 -8.38
C ILE A 161 2.34 17.36 -7.86
N TYR A 162 2.33 16.13 -7.34
CA TYR A 162 3.52 15.50 -6.82
C TYR A 162 3.53 13.99 -7.04
N ARG A 163 4.73 13.40 -7.09
CA ARG A 163 4.90 11.96 -7.16
C ARG A 163 4.69 11.34 -5.78
N TYR A 164 3.61 10.59 -5.66
CA TYR A 164 3.24 9.95 -4.39
C TYR A 164 4.22 8.82 -4.03
N ASN A 165 4.65 8.81 -2.78
CA ASN A 165 5.44 7.73 -2.21
C ASN A 165 4.79 7.27 -0.91
N PHE A 166 4.34 6.03 -0.89
CA PHE A 166 3.54 5.49 0.21
C PHE A 166 4.19 5.62 1.59
N TYR A 167 5.51 5.45 1.69
CA TYR A 167 6.24 5.55 2.96
C TYR A 167 6.81 6.95 3.23
N TYR A 168 7.26 7.66 2.20
CA TYR A 168 8.12 8.82 2.37
C TYR A 168 7.51 10.14 1.91
N ASP A 169 6.48 10.12 1.05
CA ASP A 169 5.82 11.33 0.54
C ASP A 169 4.32 11.08 0.31
N ASN A 170 3.58 10.96 1.42
CA ASN A 170 2.14 10.71 1.45
C ASN A 170 1.36 11.87 2.11
N CYS A 171 0.05 11.72 2.28
CA CYS A 171 -0.79 12.74 2.92
C CYS A 171 -0.32 13.11 4.33
N THR A 172 0.20 12.14 5.09
CA THR A 172 0.62 12.33 6.48
C THR A 172 1.97 13.04 6.56
N THR A 173 2.96 12.56 5.79
CA THR A 173 4.29 13.18 5.78
C THR A 173 4.24 14.60 5.26
N ARG A 174 3.42 14.89 4.22
CA ARG A 174 3.25 16.24 3.69
C ARG A 174 2.60 17.18 4.69
N ALA A 175 1.52 16.76 5.35
CA ALA A 175 0.88 17.57 6.39
C ALA A 175 1.85 17.85 7.55
N ARG A 176 2.60 16.83 8.01
CA ARG A 176 3.65 16.98 9.01
C ARG A 176 4.70 18.00 8.60
N ASP A 177 5.25 17.85 7.42
CA ASP A 177 6.38 18.65 6.96
C ASP A 177 5.96 20.11 6.80
N VAL A 178 4.79 20.40 6.27
CA VAL A 178 4.21 21.76 6.18
C VAL A 178 4.04 22.38 7.57
N ILE A 179 3.51 21.63 8.54
CA ILE A 179 3.33 22.12 9.90
C ILE A 179 4.69 22.39 10.55
N VAL A 180 5.61 21.46 10.47
CA VAL A 180 6.95 21.59 11.09
C VAL A 180 7.75 22.74 10.48
N GLU A 181 7.68 22.92 9.14
CA GLU A 181 8.35 24.02 8.43
C GLU A 181 7.82 25.39 8.85
N ALA A 182 6.53 25.48 9.16
CA ALA A 182 5.91 26.74 9.57
C ALA A 182 6.30 27.20 10.99
N MET A 183 6.78 26.30 11.86
CA MET A 183 7.17 26.64 13.22
C MET A 183 8.42 27.52 13.26
N ASP A 184 8.46 28.48 14.19
CA ASP A 184 9.62 29.36 14.41
C ASP A 184 10.74 28.68 15.18
N GLY A 185 10.42 27.64 15.95
CA GLY A 185 11.32 26.83 16.75
C GLY A 185 11.52 25.43 16.17
N LYS A 186 12.36 24.64 16.85
CA LYS A 186 12.58 23.24 16.52
C LYS A 186 11.51 22.36 17.16
N VAL A 187 10.79 21.59 16.36
CA VAL A 187 9.85 20.58 16.86
C VAL A 187 10.64 19.39 17.42
N GLU A 188 10.41 19.06 18.68
CA GLU A 188 10.98 17.90 19.36
C GLU A 188 9.87 16.93 19.77
N TYR A 189 10.17 15.65 19.65
CA TYR A 189 9.26 14.55 19.98
C TYR A 189 9.80 13.77 21.19
N PRO A 190 9.41 14.14 22.42
CA PRO A 190 9.95 13.50 23.65
C PRO A 190 9.65 11.99 23.72
N ALA A 191 8.52 11.53 23.14
CA ALA A 191 8.15 10.13 23.08
C ALA A 191 9.18 9.24 22.35
N TRP A 192 9.97 9.80 21.42
CA TRP A 192 10.97 9.04 20.66
C TRP A 192 12.12 8.51 21.51
N LYS A 193 12.43 9.14 22.65
CA LYS A 193 13.48 8.71 23.58
C LYS A 193 13.28 7.30 24.13
N ASN A 194 12.03 6.83 24.18
CA ASN A 194 11.64 5.55 24.75
C ASN A 194 11.20 4.52 23.69
N GLN A 195 11.25 4.88 22.41
CA GLN A 195 10.88 3.96 21.34
C GLN A 195 12.04 3.00 21.04
N LYS A 196 11.72 1.71 21.06
CA LYS A 196 12.62 0.67 20.56
C LYS A 196 12.44 0.63 19.04
N GLY A 197 13.47 0.83 18.26
CA GLY A 197 13.42 0.83 16.80
C GLY A 197 13.44 -0.58 16.21
N ASP A 198 12.59 -1.47 16.68
CA ASP A 198 12.51 -2.89 16.26
C ASP A 198 11.29 -3.17 15.38
N GLU A 199 10.43 -2.19 15.09
CA GLU A 199 9.27 -2.33 14.24
C GLU A 199 9.63 -2.03 12.78
N THR A 200 9.23 -2.92 11.86
CA THR A 200 9.47 -2.78 10.42
C THR A 200 8.27 -2.15 9.70
N PHE A 201 8.47 -1.67 8.48
CA PHE A 201 7.35 -1.23 7.63
C PHE A 201 6.32 -2.35 7.44
N ARG A 202 6.78 -3.61 7.28
CA ARG A 202 5.90 -4.76 7.10
C ARG A 202 5.05 -5.03 8.33
N ASP A 203 5.61 -4.89 9.54
CA ASP A 203 4.85 -5.09 10.78
C ASP A 203 3.67 -4.13 10.88
N ILE A 204 3.87 -2.85 10.51
CA ILE A 204 2.78 -1.87 10.47
C ILE A 204 1.73 -2.24 9.42
N ILE A 205 2.17 -2.66 8.22
CA ILE A 205 1.24 -3.08 7.16
C ILE A 205 0.41 -4.27 7.62
N HIS A 206 1.01 -5.28 8.26
CA HIS A 206 0.30 -6.41 8.82
C HIS A 206 -0.70 -5.98 9.90
N ALA A 207 -0.29 -5.12 10.82
CA ALA A 207 -1.18 -4.60 11.86
C ALA A 207 -2.42 -3.90 11.26
N LYS A 208 -2.23 -3.10 10.19
CA LYS A 208 -3.31 -2.39 9.50
C LYS A 208 -4.20 -3.29 8.64
N ASN A 209 -3.66 -4.39 8.12
CA ASN A 209 -4.39 -5.34 7.28
C ASN A 209 -4.90 -6.58 8.04
N SER A 210 -4.77 -6.65 9.37
CA SER A 210 -5.04 -7.85 10.17
C SER A 210 -6.45 -8.46 9.97
N GLY A 211 -7.44 -7.63 9.61
CA GLY A 211 -8.80 -8.08 9.26
C GLY A 211 -9.00 -8.50 7.79
N TYR A 212 -7.99 -8.32 6.93
CA TYR A 212 -8.10 -8.44 5.48
C TYR A 212 -6.97 -9.30 4.89
N PRO A 213 -6.98 -10.62 5.11
CA PRO A 213 -5.84 -11.49 4.79
C PRO A 213 -5.43 -11.53 3.32
N TRP A 214 -6.34 -11.23 2.39
CA TRP A 214 -6.02 -11.14 0.97
C TRP A 214 -5.39 -9.79 0.60
N CYS A 215 -5.73 -8.71 1.30
CA CYS A 215 -5.05 -7.42 1.15
C CYS A 215 -3.63 -7.50 1.70
N GLU A 216 -3.46 -8.12 2.88
CA GLU A 216 -2.14 -8.40 3.48
C GLU A 216 -1.28 -9.23 2.53
N TRP A 217 -1.84 -10.32 2.00
CA TRP A 217 -1.16 -11.18 1.04
C TRP A 217 -0.74 -10.44 -0.23
N GLY A 218 -1.62 -9.59 -0.77
CA GLY A 218 -1.33 -8.76 -1.95
C GLY A 218 -0.18 -7.78 -1.71
N ASN A 219 -0.20 -7.09 -0.57
CA ASN A 219 0.89 -6.21 -0.15
C ASN A 219 2.19 -7.00 0.00
N ASP A 220 2.19 -8.10 0.72
CA ASP A 220 3.37 -8.94 0.94
C ASP A 220 3.93 -9.53 -0.36
N PHE A 221 3.06 -9.87 -1.31
CA PHE A 221 3.49 -10.34 -2.62
C PHE A 221 4.28 -9.29 -3.39
N LEU A 222 3.87 -8.01 -3.29
CA LEU A 222 4.52 -6.90 -4.01
C LEU A 222 5.71 -6.31 -3.26
N LEU A 223 5.66 -6.26 -1.92
CA LEU A 223 6.71 -5.68 -1.09
C LEU A 223 7.96 -6.57 -1.06
N GLY A 224 9.11 -5.96 -1.29
CA GLY A 224 10.41 -6.60 -1.20
C GLY A 224 11.02 -6.55 0.19
N MET A 225 12.28 -7.01 0.30
CA MET A 225 13.03 -7.09 1.55
C MET A 225 13.26 -5.74 2.23
N GLY A 226 13.19 -4.62 1.49
CA GLY A 226 13.30 -3.29 2.09
C GLY A 226 12.20 -2.96 3.10
N SER A 227 11.03 -3.62 2.99
CA SER A 227 9.94 -3.46 3.97
C SER A 227 10.19 -4.18 5.28
N ASP A 228 11.17 -5.08 5.34
CA ASP A 228 11.60 -5.79 6.54
C ASP A 228 12.72 -5.03 7.31
N ALA A 229 13.08 -3.83 6.86
CA ALA A 229 14.00 -2.97 7.57
C ALA A 229 13.31 -2.27 8.75
N ASN A 230 14.04 -2.15 9.86
CA ASN A 230 13.58 -1.40 11.04
C ASN A 230 13.43 0.07 10.69
N MET A 231 12.34 0.68 11.15
CA MET A 231 12.05 2.09 10.95
C MET A 231 12.68 2.95 12.03
N THR A 232 13.08 4.15 11.64
CA THR A 232 13.33 5.23 12.57
C THR A 232 12.01 5.77 13.16
N PRO A 233 12.02 6.43 14.31
CA PRO A 233 10.82 7.08 14.85
C PRO A 233 10.17 8.07 13.87
N SER A 234 10.98 8.80 13.10
CA SER A 234 10.47 9.73 12.08
C SER A 234 9.78 9.02 10.91
N GLU A 235 10.28 7.87 10.49
CA GLU A 235 9.66 7.09 9.41
C GLU A 235 8.29 6.53 9.81
N ARG A 236 8.07 6.18 11.09
CA ARG A 236 6.76 5.71 11.57
C ARG A 236 5.64 6.73 11.38
N GLN A 237 5.98 8.01 11.29
CA GLN A 237 5.02 9.11 11.06
C GLN A 237 4.42 9.14 9.65
N PHE A 238 4.70 8.14 8.79
CA PHE A 238 3.94 7.98 7.55
C PHE A 238 2.49 7.52 7.82
N ILE A 239 2.20 7.01 9.02
CA ILE A 239 0.88 6.56 9.47
C ILE A 239 0.19 7.67 10.27
N PRO A 240 -1.06 8.05 9.90
CA PRO A 240 -1.82 9.12 10.56
C PRO A 240 -1.88 9.00 12.08
N GLU A 241 -2.20 7.81 12.61
CA GLU A 241 -2.31 7.59 14.07
C GLU A 241 -0.97 7.70 14.80
N MET A 242 0.15 7.39 14.13
CA MET A 242 1.48 7.53 14.72
C MET A 242 1.86 9.01 14.78
N LEU A 243 1.57 9.77 13.73
CA LEU A 243 1.77 11.22 13.72
C LEU A 243 0.90 11.91 14.78
N GLU A 244 -0.38 11.55 14.89
CA GLU A 244 -1.30 12.06 15.92
C GLU A 244 -0.72 11.90 17.34
N LYS A 245 -0.27 10.69 17.67
CA LYS A 245 0.34 10.39 18.98
C LYS A 245 1.62 11.16 19.25
N ASP A 246 2.47 11.28 18.23
CA ASP A 246 3.72 12.04 18.35
C ASP A 246 3.45 13.53 18.53
N PHE A 247 2.46 14.10 17.84
CA PHE A 247 2.07 15.50 17.95
C PHE A 247 1.48 15.83 19.31
N ASP A 248 0.70 14.94 19.92
CA ASP A 248 0.15 15.14 21.28
C ASP A 248 1.26 15.41 22.33
N SER A 249 2.42 14.80 22.16
CA SER A 249 3.54 14.95 23.08
C SER A 249 4.62 15.91 22.58
N ALA A 250 4.53 16.39 21.32
CA ALA A 250 5.53 17.24 20.72
C ALA A 250 5.58 18.63 21.36
N CYS A 251 6.78 19.19 21.41
CA CYS A 251 6.99 20.56 21.82
C CYS A 251 7.84 21.33 20.81
N VAL A 252 7.56 22.62 20.67
CA VAL A 252 8.38 23.55 19.91
C VAL A 252 9.36 24.20 20.85
N VAL A 253 10.66 24.07 20.54
CA VAL A 253 11.75 24.69 21.30
C VAL A 253 12.16 25.96 20.56
N GLU A 254 11.84 27.10 21.13
CA GLU A 254 12.17 28.40 20.59
C GLU A 254 13.70 28.69 20.66
N ARG A 255 14.17 29.69 19.95
CA ARG A 255 15.61 30.04 19.92
C ARG A 255 16.19 30.45 21.29
N ASP A 256 15.37 30.98 22.16
CA ASP A 256 15.72 31.33 23.54
C ASP A 256 15.69 30.14 24.51
N GLY A 257 15.33 28.95 24.03
CA GLY A 257 15.19 27.73 24.82
C GLY A 257 13.83 27.55 25.46
N THR A 258 12.88 28.48 25.29
CA THR A 258 11.50 28.34 25.75
C THR A 258 10.82 27.17 25.03
N ARG A 259 9.99 26.41 25.75
CA ARG A 259 9.26 25.26 25.21
C ARG A 259 7.76 25.54 25.27
N LYS A 260 7.07 25.39 24.15
CA LYS A 260 5.60 25.38 24.09
C LYS A 260 5.09 24.05 23.53
N PRO A 261 3.93 23.52 23.95
CA PRO A 261 3.35 22.35 23.31
C PRO A 261 3.03 22.68 21.84
N LEU A 262 3.23 21.71 20.92
CA LEU A 262 2.86 21.86 19.52
C LEU A 262 1.34 21.88 19.35
N VAL A 263 0.63 21.04 20.10
CA VAL A 263 -0.84 20.94 20.11
C VAL A 263 -1.38 21.70 21.31
N GLU A 264 -2.34 22.61 21.08
CA GLU A 264 -3.05 23.37 22.11
C GLU A 264 -4.17 22.53 22.75
N ALA A 265 -4.93 21.82 21.90
CA ALA A 265 -6.06 21.00 22.32
C ALA A 265 -6.35 19.88 21.30
N THR A 266 -6.75 18.73 21.83
CA THR A 266 -7.22 17.59 21.02
C THR A 266 -8.72 17.38 21.26
N SER A 267 -9.50 17.23 20.20
CA SER A 267 -10.94 17.01 20.24
C SER A 267 -11.40 16.06 19.14
N ILE A 268 -12.56 15.45 19.33
CA ILE A 268 -13.22 14.64 18.30
C ILE A 268 -14.07 15.57 17.45
N LEU A 269 -13.68 15.78 16.18
CA LEU A 269 -14.43 16.60 15.24
C LEU A 269 -15.64 15.84 14.66
N LEU A 270 -15.46 14.55 14.37
CA LEU A 270 -16.51 13.64 13.97
C LEU A 270 -16.39 12.36 14.82
N PRO A 271 -17.40 12.00 15.64
CA PRO A 271 -17.35 10.77 16.39
C PRO A 271 -17.53 9.54 15.51
N ALA A 272 -16.94 8.41 15.92
CA ALA A 272 -17.18 7.13 15.27
C ALA A 272 -18.68 6.80 15.27
N GLY A 273 -19.17 6.30 14.14
CA GLY A 273 -20.56 5.96 13.93
C GLY A 273 -20.72 4.57 13.31
N GLN A 274 -21.93 4.26 12.90
CA GLN A 274 -22.21 3.05 12.13
C GLN A 274 -21.94 3.33 10.64
N SER A 275 -21.15 2.47 10.00
CA SER A 275 -20.94 2.54 8.55
C SER A 275 -22.24 2.33 7.79
N MET A 276 -22.49 3.16 6.79
CA MET A 276 -23.59 3.01 5.83
C MET A 276 -23.13 2.28 4.56
N ALA A 277 -21.85 2.01 4.43
CA ALA A 277 -21.30 1.23 3.33
C ALA A 277 -21.59 -0.26 3.51
N ASP A 278 -21.74 -0.97 2.38
CA ASP A 278 -21.80 -2.42 2.43
C ASP A 278 -20.46 -2.99 2.89
N PRO A 279 -20.46 -4.00 3.78
CA PRO A 279 -19.21 -4.63 4.21
C PRO A 279 -18.42 -5.16 3.02
N MET A 280 -17.11 -4.96 3.01
CA MET A 280 -16.25 -5.49 1.95
C MET A 280 -16.33 -7.02 1.93
N ALA A 281 -16.89 -7.57 0.85
CA ALA A 281 -17.01 -9.02 0.67
C ALA A 281 -15.62 -9.64 0.49
N GLY A 282 -15.15 -10.35 1.50
CA GLY A 282 -13.90 -11.10 1.45
C GLY A 282 -14.08 -12.50 0.85
N PHE A 283 -13.03 -13.04 0.23
CA PHE A 283 -13.01 -14.45 -0.14
C PHE A 283 -12.98 -15.32 1.13
N PRO A 284 -13.83 -16.37 1.24
CA PRO A 284 -14.07 -17.09 2.50
C PRO A 284 -12.86 -17.91 3.00
N LEU A 285 -11.89 -18.22 2.13
CA LEU A 285 -10.69 -18.95 2.51
C LEU A 285 -9.50 -17.98 2.59
N SER A 286 -8.68 -18.14 3.64
CA SER A 286 -7.43 -17.39 3.73
C SER A 286 -6.41 -17.84 2.68
N PRO A 287 -5.40 -17.01 2.32
CA PRO A 287 -4.32 -17.40 1.41
C PRO A 287 -3.60 -18.70 1.85
N MET A 288 -3.35 -18.85 3.15
CA MET A 288 -2.76 -20.05 3.72
C MET A 288 -3.66 -21.28 3.48
N ALA A 289 -4.97 -21.17 3.71
CA ALA A 289 -5.90 -22.27 3.48
C ALA A 289 -5.92 -22.68 1.99
N CYS A 290 -5.91 -21.71 1.08
CA CYS A 290 -5.81 -21.98 -0.35
C CYS A 290 -4.50 -22.68 -0.73
N ALA A 291 -3.37 -22.27 -0.17
CA ALA A 291 -2.08 -22.90 -0.41
C ALA A 291 -2.05 -24.36 0.11
N VAL A 292 -2.62 -24.60 1.30
CA VAL A 292 -2.72 -25.96 1.88
C VAL A 292 -3.65 -26.84 1.04
N LEU A 293 -4.79 -26.34 0.60
CA LEU A 293 -5.69 -27.09 -0.30
C LEU A 293 -5.00 -27.44 -1.62
N LEU A 294 -4.28 -26.49 -2.22
CA LEU A 294 -3.50 -26.75 -3.42
C LEU A 294 -2.44 -27.84 -3.18
N LEU A 295 -1.70 -27.77 -2.06
CA LEU A 295 -0.73 -28.79 -1.70
C LEU A 295 -1.38 -30.17 -1.59
N MET A 296 -2.53 -30.27 -0.91
CA MET A 296 -3.27 -31.54 -0.79
C MET A 296 -3.66 -32.10 -2.16
N VAL A 297 -4.15 -31.26 -3.06
CA VAL A 297 -4.48 -31.64 -4.45
C VAL A 297 -3.24 -32.12 -5.20
N VAL A 298 -2.12 -31.39 -5.10
CA VAL A 298 -0.86 -31.77 -5.74
C VAL A 298 -0.35 -33.12 -5.23
N VAL A 299 -0.39 -33.33 -3.92
CA VAL A 299 0.00 -34.62 -3.31
C VAL A 299 -0.92 -35.74 -3.80
N ALA A 300 -2.25 -35.57 -3.72
CA ALA A 300 -3.22 -36.60 -4.13
C ALA A 300 -3.04 -36.98 -5.60
N LEU A 301 -2.92 -35.99 -6.50
CA LEU A 301 -2.70 -36.23 -7.93
C LEU A 301 -1.35 -36.91 -8.20
N THR A 302 -0.30 -36.53 -7.46
CA THR A 302 1.04 -37.16 -7.60
C THR A 302 1.03 -38.62 -7.12
N LEU A 303 0.30 -38.92 -6.04
CA LEU A 303 0.11 -40.30 -5.57
C LEU A 303 -0.77 -41.11 -6.54
N CYS A 304 -1.81 -40.50 -7.09
CA CYS A 304 -2.65 -41.13 -8.13
C CYS A 304 -1.83 -41.48 -9.39
N GLU A 305 -0.96 -40.58 -9.87
CA GLU A 305 -0.01 -40.87 -10.94
C GLU A 305 0.84 -42.11 -10.63
N LYS A 306 1.39 -42.19 -9.40
CA LYS A 306 2.32 -43.26 -9.00
C LYS A 306 1.64 -44.61 -8.80
N TYR A 307 0.49 -44.64 -8.13
CA TYR A 307 -0.08 -45.89 -7.62
C TYR A 307 -1.33 -46.33 -8.39
N VAL A 308 -2.09 -45.42 -8.99
CA VAL A 308 -3.40 -45.70 -9.60
C VAL A 308 -3.32 -45.70 -11.13
N THR A 309 -3.07 -44.57 -11.71
CA THR A 309 -3.14 -44.41 -13.17
C THR A 309 -1.88 -44.87 -13.88
N ARG A 310 -0.73 -44.76 -13.23
CA ARG A 310 0.61 -44.95 -13.79
C ARG A 310 0.88 -44.10 -15.04
N LYS A 311 0.08 -43.04 -15.21
CA LYS A 311 0.16 -42.08 -16.31
C LYS A 311 0.49 -40.70 -15.77
N GLU A 312 1.37 -39.96 -16.47
CA GLU A 312 1.75 -38.61 -16.07
C GLU A 312 0.61 -37.61 -16.25
N ILE A 313 0.40 -36.77 -15.24
CA ILE A 313 -0.52 -35.64 -15.26
C ILE A 313 0.28 -34.38 -15.60
N LYS A 314 0.77 -34.30 -16.83
CA LYS A 314 1.63 -33.17 -17.29
C LYS A 314 0.92 -31.81 -17.24
N TRP A 315 -0.40 -31.80 -17.40
CA TRP A 315 -1.16 -30.54 -17.34
C TRP A 315 -1.05 -29.86 -15.96
N LEU A 316 -0.86 -30.66 -14.87
CA LEU A 316 -0.69 -30.12 -13.53
C LEU A 316 0.64 -29.34 -13.43
N ASP A 317 1.72 -29.90 -13.98
CA ASP A 317 3.02 -29.20 -14.02
C ASP A 317 2.91 -27.91 -14.85
N TYR A 318 2.32 -27.99 -16.05
CA TYR A 318 2.12 -26.78 -16.86
C TYR A 318 1.30 -25.73 -16.14
N LEU A 319 0.17 -26.11 -15.50
CA LEU A 319 -0.66 -25.16 -14.78
C LEU A 319 0.10 -24.48 -13.64
N LEU A 320 0.80 -25.27 -12.80
CA LEU A 320 1.53 -24.73 -11.66
C LEU A 320 2.65 -23.78 -12.09
N PHE A 321 3.52 -24.26 -12.98
CA PHE A 321 4.70 -23.49 -13.39
C PHE A 321 4.35 -22.29 -14.29
N ASP A 322 3.36 -22.43 -15.19
CA ASP A 322 2.95 -21.32 -16.04
C ASP A 322 2.27 -20.20 -15.24
N VAL A 323 1.36 -20.55 -14.31
CA VAL A 323 0.69 -19.53 -13.45
C VAL A 323 1.71 -18.78 -12.61
N LEU A 324 2.63 -19.49 -11.97
CA LEU A 324 3.65 -18.85 -11.14
C LEU A 324 4.64 -18.04 -11.98
N GLY A 325 5.02 -18.53 -13.16
CA GLY A 325 5.87 -17.80 -14.08
C GLY A 325 5.22 -16.50 -14.60
N LEU A 326 3.92 -16.53 -14.89
CA LEU A 326 3.17 -15.32 -15.29
C LEU A 326 3.09 -14.29 -14.17
N LEU A 327 2.82 -14.73 -12.94
CA LEU A 327 2.86 -13.83 -11.76
C LEU A 327 4.26 -13.26 -11.54
N GLY A 328 5.29 -14.04 -11.86
CA GLY A 328 6.68 -13.59 -11.81
C GLY A 328 7.01 -12.47 -12.78
N LEU A 329 6.33 -12.39 -13.93
CA LEU A 329 6.49 -11.26 -14.84
C LEU A 329 6.05 -9.95 -14.20
N LEU A 330 5.00 -9.97 -13.35
CA LEU A 330 4.61 -8.80 -12.57
C LEU A 330 5.73 -8.39 -11.61
N LEU A 331 6.33 -9.33 -10.88
CA LEU A 331 7.47 -9.01 -10.00
C LEU A 331 8.67 -8.46 -10.76
N VAL A 332 8.93 -8.93 -12.00
CA VAL A 332 9.97 -8.34 -12.86
C VAL A 332 9.62 -6.89 -13.21
N VAL A 333 8.37 -6.58 -13.53
CA VAL A 333 7.94 -5.19 -13.78
C VAL A 333 8.13 -4.35 -12.52
N MET A 334 7.78 -4.88 -11.34
CA MET A 334 7.96 -4.19 -10.07
C MET A 334 9.43 -3.88 -9.71
N MET A 335 10.41 -4.63 -10.27
CA MET A 335 11.83 -4.28 -10.09
C MET A 335 12.20 -2.93 -10.70
N PHE A 336 11.44 -2.45 -11.68
CA PHE A 336 11.62 -1.15 -12.33
C PHE A 336 10.69 -0.08 -11.78
N SER A 337 9.82 -0.42 -10.85
CA SER A 337 8.86 0.49 -10.23
C SER A 337 9.55 1.51 -9.32
N GLU A 338 8.99 2.72 -9.26
CA GLU A 338 9.40 3.78 -8.32
C GLU A 338 8.81 3.62 -6.92
N HIS A 339 7.89 2.65 -6.74
CA HIS A 339 7.38 2.35 -5.40
C HIS A 339 8.52 1.98 -4.44
N PRO A 340 8.47 2.46 -3.18
CA PRO A 340 9.49 2.13 -2.21
C PRO A 340 9.49 0.63 -1.90
N THR A 341 10.67 0.08 -1.65
CA THR A 341 10.90 -1.29 -1.14
C THR A 341 10.49 -2.46 -2.03
N VAL A 342 9.92 -2.24 -3.23
CA VAL A 342 9.44 -3.34 -4.12
C VAL A 342 10.52 -3.93 -5.01
N ARG A 343 11.61 -3.19 -5.28
CA ARG A 343 12.63 -3.55 -6.31
C ARG A 343 13.35 -4.87 -6.02
N VAL A 344 13.64 -5.16 -4.78
CA VAL A 344 14.35 -6.40 -4.38
C VAL A 344 13.36 -7.29 -3.65
N ASN A 345 12.68 -8.16 -4.39
CA ASN A 345 11.70 -9.09 -3.87
C ASN A 345 12.14 -10.53 -4.12
N LEU A 346 12.57 -11.20 -3.06
CA LEU A 346 13.12 -12.56 -3.13
C LEU A 346 12.06 -13.64 -3.40
N GLN A 347 10.77 -13.30 -3.32
CA GLN A 347 9.68 -14.18 -3.77
C GLN A 347 9.74 -14.45 -5.28
N ILE A 348 10.50 -13.66 -6.04
CA ILE A 348 10.73 -13.89 -7.48
C ILE A 348 11.34 -15.29 -7.77
N PHE A 349 12.00 -15.91 -6.81
CA PHE A 349 12.50 -17.27 -6.98
C PHE A 349 11.39 -18.32 -6.95
N LEU A 350 10.28 -18.07 -6.26
CA LEU A 350 9.07 -18.90 -6.33
C LEU A 350 8.27 -18.59 -7.59
N PHE A 351 8.09 -17.31 -7.89
CA PHE A 351 7.39 -16.79 -9.06
C PHE A 351 8.34 -16.56 -10.25
N CYS A 352 9.30 -17.46 -10.45
CA CYS A 352 10.35 -17.24 -11.44
C CYS A 352 9.80 -17.30 -12.88
N PRO A 353 9.96 -16.24 -13.70
CA PRO A 353 9.51 -16.26 -15.10
C PRO A 353 10.18 -17.36 -15.94
N LEU A 354 11.32 -17.90 -15.48
CA LEU A 354 11.98 -19.02 -16.16
C LEU A 354 11.14 -20.31 -16.14
N TRP A 355 10.13 -20.41 -15.25
CA TRP A 355 9.20 -21.53 -15.27
C TRP A 355 8.50 -21.67 -16.62
N LEU A 356 8.12 -20.55 -17.26
CA LEU A 356 7.48 -20.52 -18.59
C LEU A 356 8.35 -21.16 -19.67
N VAL A 357 9.67 -21.10 -19.51
CA VAL A 357 10.63 -21.71 -20.44
C VAL A 357 10.93 -23.14 -20.02
N LEU A 358 11.34 -23.36 -18.77
CA LEU A 358 11.81 -24.65 -18.27
C LEU A 358 10.74 -25.76 -18.37
N TYR A 359 9.47 -25.42 -18.15
CA TYR A 359 8.35 -26.35 -18.22
C TYR A 359 7.52 -26.23 -19.50
N SER A 360 7.99 -25.42 -20.45
CA SER A 360 7.39 -25.36 -21.79
C SER A 360 7.46 -26.73 -22.48
N PRO A 361 6.39 -27.17 -23.17
CA PRO A 361 6.40 -28.39 -23.94
C PRO A 361 7.40 -28.39 -25.11
N PHE A 362 7.86 -27.20 -25.52
CA PHE A 362 8.82 -26.99 -26.62
C PHE A 362 10.28 -27.01 -26.15
N PHE A 363 10.52 -26.82 -24.83
CA PHE A 363 11.87 -26.78 -24.29
C PHE A 363 12.25 -28.11 -23.66
N ARG A 364 13.33 -28.74 -24.13
CA ARG A 364 13.83 -30.00 -23.62
C ARG A 364 15.28 -29.86 -23.18
N TRP A 365 15.46 -29.75 -21.87
CA TRP A 365 16.78 -29.66 -21.24
C TRP A 365 16.92 -30.69 -20.14
N LYS A 366 17.92 -31.57 -20.24
CA LYS A 366 18.14 -32.69 -19.33
C LYS A 366 18.41 -32.29 -17.89
N HIS A 367 18.87 -31.07 -17.66
CA HIS A 367 19.19 -30.55 -16.32
C HIS A 367 18.11 -29.63 -15.74
N ARG A 368 16.94 -29.50 -16.37
CA ARG A 368 15.89 -28.55 -15.96
C ARG A 368 15.43 -28.77 -14.51
N GLU A 369 15.30 -30.03 -14.05
CA GLU A 369 14.84 -30.32 -12.68
C GLU A 369 15.90 -29.93 -11.63
N LYS A 370 17.19 -30.06 -11.99
CA LYS A 370 18.29 -29.60 -11.11
C LYS A 370 18.31 -28.07 -11.04
N ALA A 371 18.11 -27.39 -12.15
CA ALA A 371 17.97 -25.93 -12.16
C ALA A 371 16.76 -25.46 -11.35
N ALA A 372 15.62 -26.14 -11.52
CA ALA A 372 14.42 -25.86 -10.74
C ALA A 372 14.65 -26.02 -9.23
N LEU A 373 15.35 -27.07 -8.79
CA LEU A 373 15.75 -27.22 -7.40
C LEU A 373 16.65 -26.09 -6.90
N GLY A 374 17.60 -25.66 -7.75
CA GLY A 374 18.47 -24.53 -7.44
C GLY A 374 17.69 -23.23 -7.23
N ILE A 375 16.70 -22.94 -8.09
CA ILE A 375 15.82 -21.77 -7.95
C ILE A 375 14.99 -21.85 -6.67
N LEU A 376 14.39 -23.02 -6.36
CA LEU A 376 13.66 -23.19 -5.10
C LEU A 376 14.56 -23.11 -3.86
N ALA A 377 15.81 -23.57 -3.93
CA ALA A 377 16.77 -23.40 -2.85
C ALA A 377 17.04 -21.92 -2.58
N LEU A 378 17.17 -21.10 -3.63
CA LEU A 378 17.32 -19.64 -3.48
C LEU A 378 16.07 -19.02 -2.85
N PHE A 379 14.86 -19.49 -3.18
CA PHE A 379 13.64 -19.05 -2.51
C PHE A 379 13.69 -19.33 -1.01
N PHE A 380 13.99 -20.55 -0.58
CA PHE A 380 14.05 -20.88 0.85
C PHE A 380 15.17 -20.14 1.57
N LEU A 381 16.31 -19.91 0.94
CA LEU A 381 17.38 -19.07 1.48
C LEU A 381 16.94 -17.61 1.62
N GLY A 382 16.21 -17.10 0.64
CA GLY A 382 15.68 -15.74 0.65
C GLY A 382 14.72 -15.48 1.82
N ASN A 383 14.02 -16.50 2.30
CA ASN A 383 13.11 -16.39 3.46
C ASN A 383 13.84 -16.06 4.79
N ILE A 384 15.19 -16.13 4.81
CA ILE A 384 15.99 -15.68 5.94
C ILE A 384 16.08 -14.14 5.98
N PHE A 385 15.97 -13.51 4.82
CA PHE A 385 16.20 -12.07 4.64
C PHE A 385 14.92 -11.28 4.39
N GLN A 386 13.85 -11.94 3.96
CA GLN A 386 12.57 -11.31 3.64
C GLN A 386 11.43 -12.14 4.22
N CYS A 387 10.49 -11.50 4.90
CA CYS A 387 9.23 -12.10 5.29
C CYS A 387 8.35 -12.29 4.04
N TYR A 388 7.91 -13.51 3.79
CA TYR A 388 7.10 -13.85 2.61
C TYR A 388 5.61 -13.85 2.92
N ALA A 389 4.80 -13.61 1.90
CA ALA A 389 3.36 -13.66 2.02
C ALA A 389 2.87 -15.03 2.54
N SER A 390 1.76 -14.99 3.25
CA SER A 390 1.16 -16.17 3.87
C SER A 390 0.92 -17.29 2.85
N GLY A 391 1.36 -18.51 3.15
CA GLY A 391 1.21 -19.69 2.28
C GLY A 391 2.30 -19.89 1.22
N MET A 392 3.25 -18.95 1.02
CA MET A 392 4.30 -19.07 0.00
C MET A 392 5.19 -20.29 0.19
N ASN A 393 5.58 -20.61 1.42
CA ASN A 393 6.38 -21.79 1.72
C ASN A 393 5.60 -23.10 1.40
N VAL A 394 4.29 -23.12 1.64
CA VAL A 394 3.43 -24.25 1.31
C VAL A 394 3.29 -24.40 -0.21
N LEU A 395 3.18 -23.29 -0.91
CA LEU A 395 3.16 -23.26 -2.38
C LEU A 395 4.49 -23.80 -2.96
N ALA A 396 5.62 -23.36 -2.39
CA ALA A 396 6.96 -23.86 -2.77
C ALA A 396 7.10 -25.38 -2.56
N LEU A 397 6.53 -25.94 -1.47
CA LEU A 397 6.48 -27.39 -1.24
C LEU A 397 5.70 -28.12 -2.33
N SER A 398 4.62 -27.52 -2.85
CA SER A 398 3.86 -28.09 -3.97
C SER A 398 4.73 -28.23 -5.24
N LEU A 399 5.54 -27.22 -5.54
CA LEU A 399 6.49 -27.30 -6.67
C LEU A 399 7.59 -28.32 -6.39
N LEU A 400 8.14 -28.33 -5.17
CA LEU A 400 9.21 -29.25 -4.79
C LEU A 400 8.78 -30.70 -4.99
N ILE A 401 7.57 -31.08 -4.59
CA ILE A 401 7.03 -32.43 -4.81
C ILE A 401 7.00 -32.77 -6.30
N ARG A 402 6.55 -31.86 -7.14
CA ARG A 402 6.49 -32.11 -8.58
C ARG A 402 7.89 -32.20 -9.22
N ILE A 403 8.81 -31.32 -8.85
CA ILE A 403 10.21 -31.34 -9.31
C ILE A 403 10.90 -32.64 -8.91
N MET A 404 10.78 -33.05 -7.63
CA MET A 404 11.41 -34.28 -7.13
C MET A 404 10.87 -35.53 -7.82
N LYS A 405 9.55 -35.59 -8.05
CA LYS A 405 8.93 -36.67 -8.84
C LYS A 405 9.50 -36.73 -10.26
N ASN A 406 9.61 -35.58 -10.94
CA ASN A 406 10.10 -35.50 -12.31
C ASN A 406 11.61 -35.81 -12.39
N LEU A 407 12.40 -35.38 -11.40
CA LEU A 407 13.84 -35.67 -11.31
C LEU A 407 14.10 -37.17 -11.17
N LYS A 408 13.36 -37.88 -10.30
CA LYS A 408 13.51 -39.32 -10.13
C LYS A 408 13.33 -40.05 -11.47
N LYS A 409 12.32 -39.69 -12.23
CA LYS A 409 12.05 -40.30 -13.53
C LYS A 409 13.12 -39.97 -14.58
N SER A 410 13.75 -38.80 -14.50
CA SER A 410 14.84 -38.43 -15.44
C SER A 410 16.11 -39.24 -15.22
N ASN A 411 16.26 -39.87 -14.03
CA ASN A 411 17.40 -40.69 -13.66
C ASN A 411 17.15 -42.20 -13.89
N GLU A 412 15.88 -42.62 -14.05
CA GLU A 412 15.47 -43.96 -14.49
C GLU A 412 15.45 -44.04 -16.01
#